data_90a124ce525bc6e40290e809386f5c52
#
_entry.id   90a124ce525bc6e40290e809386f5c52
#
_cell.length_a   1.000
_cell.length_b   1.000
_cell.length_c   1.000
_cell.angle_alpha   90.00
_cell.angle_beta   90.00
_cell.angle_gamma   90.00
#
_symmetry.space_group_name_H-M   'P 1'
#
loop_
_entity.id
_entity.type
_entity.pdbx_description
1 polymer ?
#
loop_
_entity_poly.entity_id
_entity_poly.type
_entity_poly.pdbx_seq_one_letter_code
_entity_poly.pdbx_strand_id
1 'polypeptide(L)'
;QLLKGGDDADLSQTGHPLLASLGKQGRDFFDFLTEIGLEEQPVFEEVSDDTLLNCLQNDIQNLRMPSEHSRTDLLDDGSVRIVSAHSPLRELQILKDKLLRILHEHPDWQPHDIAVLTPNIEPYSPFIEAVFGQAQGGAQALPYSVSDVKLSRRQPLLYALEQTLDLLESRFEVDKVLPLLESGLVLRRFGLTADDLPLLHDTIAELNVHWGLDGTMRGAADNLFTWQQALERIVLGWMLPDDGSPLWQNVSAWHGDVNRLDVFGRFAAFIRTLSRLAAEWRKPASAEEWTERCRDLVQSLFLPDADDQYALQQFEQALAKWQEETALAGFSGTLP
;
A
#
# COMPACT_ATOMS: atom_id res chain seq x y z
N GLN A 1 28.19 22.62 19.92
CA GLN A 1 29.68 22.53 19.93
C GLN A 1 30.25 21.16 20.33
N LEU A 2 29.47 20.09 20.30
CA LEU A 2 29.89 18.79 20.85
C LEU A 2 29.94 17.66 19.80
N LEU A 3 30.14 17.88 18.53
CA LEU A 3 30.39 16.77 17.58
C LEU A 3 31.17 17.24 16.35
N LYS A 4 32.37 17.76 16.53
CA LYS A 4 33.37 17.82 15.45
C LYS A 4 34.61 17.04 15.87
N GLY A 5 34.72 15.84 15.36
CA GLY A 5 35.99 15.07 15.29
C GLY A 5 36.06 13.86 16.20
N GLY A 6 35.96 12.72 15.60
CA GLY A 6 36.44 11.47 16.15
C GLY A 6 35.53 10.30 15.79
N ASP A 7 36.08 9.35 15.07
CA ASP A 7 35.67 7.96 14.84
C ASP A 7 34.17 7.62 14.93
N ASP A 8 33.71 6.74 14.04
CA ASP A 8 32.44 6.03 14.05
C ASP A 8 32.11 5.29 15.36
N ALA A 9 32.35 5.92 16.50
CA ALA A 9 31.87 5.51 17.80
C ALA A 9 30.33 5.62 17.74
N ASP A 10 29.68 4.50 17.89
CA ASP A 10 28.26 4.25 17.92
C ASP A 10 27.45 5.38 18.59
N LEU A 11 27.08 6.40 17.82
CA LEU A 11 26.29 7.56 18.28
C LEU A 11 24.93 7.13 18.85
N SER A 12 24.55 5.84 18.66
CA SER A 12 23.35 5.24 19.23
C SER A 12 23.40 5.12 20.76
N GLN A 13 24.59 5.30 21.37
CA GLN A 13 24.80 5.20 22.82
C GLN A 13 25.03 6.55 23.50
N THR A 14 24.93 7.67 22.77
CA THR A 14 25.19 9.00 23.34
C THR A 14 23.85 9.64 23.79
N GLY A 15 23.76 9.95 25.08
CA GLY A 15 22.58 10.58 25.67
C GLY A 15 21.59 9.58 26.30
N HIS A 16 20.32 9.98 26.46
CA HIS A 16 19.30 9.11 27.02
C HIS A 16 19.00 7.91 26.09
N PRO A 17 18.96 6.64 26.57
CA PRO A 17 18.82 5.45 25.73
C PRO A 17 17.59 5.46 24.81
N LEU A 18 16.46 5.98 25.30
CA LEU A 18 15.24 6.09 24.47
C LEU A 18 15.42 7.11 23.35
N LEU A 19 16.06 8.25 23.64
CA LEU A 19 16.32 9.26 22.61
C LEU A 19 17.33 8.73 21.57
N ALA A 20 18.37 8.02 22.01
CA ALA A 20 19.35 7.42 21.12
C ALA A 20 18.69 6.37 20.20
N SER A 21 17.82 5.51 20.73
CA SER A 21 17.15 4.44 20.00
C SER A 21 16.01 4.93 19.10
N LEU A 22 15.10 5.76 19.63
CA LEU A 22 13.90 6.19 18.95
C LEU A 22 14.04 7.53 18.21
N GLY A 23 15.03 8.34 18.59
CA GLY A 23 15.26 9.69 18.06
C GLY A 23 16.13 9.77 16.80
N LYS A 24 16.54 8.65 16.19
CA LYS A 24 17.46 8.68 15.03
C LYS A 24 16.93 9.55 13.88
N GLN A 25 15.68 9.33 13.46
CA GLN A 25 15.06 10.09 12.36
C GLN A 25 14.96 11.60 12.69
N GLY A 26 14.61 11.93 13.94
CA GLY A 26 14.58 13.32 14.40
C GLY A 26 15.94 13.97 14.39
N ARG A 27 16.99 13.24 14.76
CA ARG A 27 18.39 13.71 14.72
C ARG A 27 18.85 13.99 13.30
N ASP A 28 18.61 13.04 12.38
CA ASP A 28 19.00 13.20 10.97
C ASP A 28 18.27 14.42 10.36
N PHE A 29 17.01 14.63 10.73
CA PHE A 29 16.25 15.81 10.30
C PHE A 29 16.78 17.10 10.94
N PHE A 30 17.16 17.08 12.20
CA PHE A 30 17.72 18.23 12.91
C PHE A 30 19.09 18.62 12.36
N ASP A 31 19.93 17.64 12.06
CA ASP A 31 21.23 17.87 11.42
C ASP A 31 21.04 18.55 10.05
N PHE A 32 20.07 18.11 9.28
CA PHE A 32 19.71 18.76 8.01
C PHE A 32 19.24 20.20 8.20
N LEU A 33 18.39 20.49 9.20
CA LEU A 33 17.96 21.86 9.50
C LEU A 33 19.11 22.76 9.94
N THR A 34 20.06 22.22 10.70
CA THR A 34 21.26 22.94 11.17
C THR A 34 22.20 23.29 10.00
N GLU A 35 22.33 22.40 9.00
CA GLU A 35 23.10 22.68 7.78
C GLU A 35 22.51 23.85 6.97
N ILE A 36 21.20 24.05 6.99
CA ILE A 36 20.51 25.19 6.33
C ILE A 36 20.69 26.49 7.11
N GLY A 37 21.21 26.44 8.36
CA GLY A 37 21.50 27.63 9.15
C GLY A 37 20.28 28.25 9.82
N LEU A 38 19.28 27.46 10.20
CA LEU A 38 18.12 27.91 10.96
C LEU A 38 18.51 28.17 12.42
N GLU A 39 17.96 29.24 13.00
CA GLU A 39 18.15 29.58 14.42
C GLU A 39 17.25 28.71 15.30
N GLU A 40 17.85 28.10 16.32
CA GLU A 40 17.12 27.33 17.33
C GLU A 40 16.46 28.26 18.34
N GLN A 41 15.18 28.06 18.62
CA GLN A 41 14.46 28.67 19.73
C GLN A 41 14.03 27.57 20.71
N PRO A 42 14.71 27.38 21.83
CA PRO A 42 14.32 26.37 22.82
C PRO A 42 13.00 26.82 23.50
N VAL A 43 11.96 26.03 23.32
CA VAL A 43 10.64 26.25 23.93
C VAL A 43 10.26 25.17 24.95
N PHE A 44 11.25 24.37 25.36
CA PHE A 44 11.02 23.30 26.34
C PHE A 44 10.92 23.87 27.75
N GLU A 45 9.85 23.51 28.46
CA GLU A 45 9.66 23.83 29.85
C GLU A 45 9.92 22.57 30.69
N GLU A 46 10.60 22.71 31.81
CA GLU A 46 10.75 21.63 32.79
C GLU A 46 9.41 21.40 33.48
N VAL A 47 8.98 20.13 33.55
CA VAL A 47 7.79 19.71 34.33
C VAL A 47 8.21 19.22 35.70
N SER A 48 7.27 19.20 36.67
CA SER A 48 7.55 18.65 38.01
C SER A 48 7.83 17.14 37.95
N ASP A 49 8.75 16.64 38.78
CA ASP A 49 9.08 15.20 38.87
C ASP A 49 8.07 14.41 39.72
N ASP A 50 6.75 14.73 39.61
CA ASP A 50 5.69 14.14 40.44
C ASP A 50 5.18 12.82 39.91
N THR A 51 5.43 12.52 38.64
CA THR A 51 4.97 11.26 37.99
C THR A 51 6.12 10.58 37.26
N LEU A 52 6.01 9.28 37.04
CA LEU A 52 6.98 8.51 36.27
C LEU A 52 7.13 9.08 34.84
N LEU A 53 6.05 9.51 34.22
CA LEU A 53 6.06 10.13 32.89
C LEU A 53 6.86 11.43 32.90
N ASN A 54 6.60 12.33 33.88
CA ASN A 54 7.32 13.59 33.99
C ASN A 54 8.82 13.40 34.23
N CYS A 55 9.17 12.46 35.12
CA CYS A 55 10.58 12.11 35.33
C CYS A 55 11.25 11.62 34.05
N LEU A 56 10.56 10.75 33.28
CA LEU A 56 11.08 10.26 32.00
C LEU A 56 11.24 11.39 30.96
N GLN A 57 10.30 12.32 30.88
CA GLN A 57 10.38 13.48 29.99
C GLN A 57 11.57 14.40 30.36
N ASN A 58 11.71 14.69 31.65
CA ASN A 58 12.82 15.51 32.13
C ASN A 58 14.19 14.82 31.91
N ASP A 59 14.27 13.50 32.10
CA ASP A 59 15.50 12.74 31.84
C ASP A 59 15.89 12.76 30.35
N ILE A 60 14.89 12.61 29.45
CA ILE A 60 15.12 12.74 28.01
C ILE A 60 15.56 14.15 27.64
N GLN A 61 14.87 15.17 28.15
CA GLN A 61 15.17 16.58 27.86
C GLN A 61 16.58 16.99 28.35
N ASN A 62 16.93 16.53 29.54
CA ASN A 62 18.21 16.88 30.18
C ASN A 62 19.33 15.87 29.88
N LEU A 63 19.08 14.86 29.02
CA LEU A 63 20.00 13.79 28.63
C LEU A 63 20.57 13.03 29.85
N ARG A 64 19.77 12.86 30.91
CA ARG A 64 20.14 12.14 32.11
C ARG A 64 20.04 10.63 31.91
N MET A 65 20.99 9.90 32.47
CA MET A 65 20.95 8.42 32.41
C MET A 65 19.98 7.88 33.47
N PRO A 66 19.14 6.88 33.13
CA PRO A 66 18.14 6.30 34.06
C PRO A 66 18.75 5.77 35.36
N SER A 67 20.03 5.37 35.37
CA SER A 67 20.74 4.89 36.57
C SER A 67 21.02 5.97 37.60
N GLU A 68 20.94 7.24 37.23
CA GLU A 68 21.27 8.37 38.11
C GLU A 68 20.08 8.77 39.00
N HIS A 69 18.84 8.44 38.56
CA HIS A 69 17.59 8.82 39.23
C HIS A 69 16.59 7.65 39.27
N SER A 70 16.81 6.72 40.18
CA SER A 70 15.88 5.62 40.38
C SER A 70 14.71 6.04 41.28
N ARG A 71 13.54 6.32 40.72
CA ARG A 71 12.30 6.68 41.43
C ARG A 71 11.35 5.47 41.47
N THR A 72 11.72 4.48 42.28
CA THR A 72 10.90 3.25 42.44
C THR A 72 9.55 3.51 43.11
N ASP A 73 9.40 4.60 43.83
CA ASP A 73 8.17 5.08 44.42
C ASP A 73 7.10 5.49 43.43
N LEU A 74 7.47 5.81 42.18
CA LEU A 74 6.56 6.24 41.12
C LEU A 74 6.17 5.13 40.14
N LEU A 75 6.64 3.91 40.30
CA LEU A 75 6.40 2.80 39.35
C LEU A 75 4.92 2.46 39.15
N ASP A 76 4.05 2.81 40.09
CA ASP A 76 2.64 2.45 40.08
C ASP A 76 1.71 3.68 40.12
N ASP A 77 2.21 4.85 39.73
CA ASP A 77 1.41 6.09 39.68
C ASP A 77 0.39 6.12 38.53
N GLY A 78 0.48 5.14 37.62
CA GLY A 78 -0.42 4.99 36.48
C GLY A 78 -0.19 5.95 35.31
N SER A 79 0.82 6.83 35.38
CA SER A 79 1.17 7.77 34.30
C SER A 79 1.77 7.05 33.09
N VAL A 80 2.46 5.93 33.30
CA VAL A 80 2.96 5.02 32.24
C VAL A 80 2.40 3.63 32.45
N ARG A 81 1.80 3.05 31.40
CA ARG A 81 1.20 1.71 31.48
C ARG A 81 1.60 0.88 30.27
N ILE A 82 2.06 -0.32 30.50
CA ILE A 82 2.40 -1.30 29.46
C ILE A 82 1.36 -2.41 29.49
N VAL A 83 0.84 -2.74 28.31
CA VAL A 83 -0.19 -3.78 28.14
C VAL A 83 0.26 -4.73 27.05
N SER A 84 0.15 -6.04 27.33
CA SER A 84 0.42 -7.08 26.34
C SER A 84 -0.88 -7.66 25.82
N ALA A 85 -0.98 -7.83 24.49
CA ALA A 85 -2.10 -8.46 23.82
C ALA A 85 -1.58 -9.54 22.86
N HIS A 86 -2.39 -10.58 22.62
CA HIS A 86 -2.00 -11.71 21.78
C HIS A 86 -2.35 -11.55 20.30
N SER A 87 -3.08 -10.49 19.93
CA SER A 87 -3.45 -10.22 18.55
C SER A 87 -3.77 -8.73 18.34
N PRO A 88 -3.62 -8.19 17.11
CA PRO A 88 -3.97 -6.82 16.77
C PRO A 88 -5.43 -6.47 17.10
N LEU A 89 -6.37 -7.37 16.83
CA LEU A 89 -7.78 -7.18 17.17
C LEU A 89 -7.96 -7.02 18.70
N ARG A 90 -7.32 -7.88 19.49
CA ARG A 90 -7.42 -7.83 20.94
C ARG A 90 -6.78 -6.58 21.52
N GLU A 91 -5.68 -6.14 20.93
CA GLU A 91 -5.00 -4.90 21.29
C GLU A 91 -5.92 -3.69 21.09
N LEU A 92 -6.58 -3.58 19.92
CA LEU A 92 -7.56 -2.52 19.65
C LEU A 92 -8.79 -2.57 20.60
N GLN A 93 -9.28 -3.75 20.96
CA GLN A 93 -10.36 -3.89 21.93
C GLN A 93 -9.95 -3.36 23.32
N ILE A 94 -8.77 -3.76 23.80
CA ILE A 94 -8.22 -3.28 25.07
C ILE A 94 -7.99 -1.77 25.03
N LEU A 95 -7.49 -1.26 23.91
CA LEU A 95 -7.31 0.18 23.71
C LEU A 95 -8.65 0.91 23.83
N LYS A 96 -9.69 0.47 23.11
CA LYS A 96 -11.04 1.07 23.19
C LYS A 96 -11.57 1.12 24.62
N ASP A 97 -11.49 0.00 25.35
CA ASP A 97 -11.95 -0.07 26.74
C ASP A 97 -11.19 0.92 27.64
N LYS A 98 -9.88 1.09 27.40
CA LYS A 98 -9.06 2.06 28.13
C LYS A 98 -9.41 3.50 27.79
N LEU A 99 -9.60 3.80 26.52
CA LEU A 99 -9.97 5.14 26.07
C LEU A 99 -11.33 5.56 26.64
N LEU A 100 -12.32 4.67 26.61
CA LEU A 100 -13.63 4.92 27.23
C LEU A 100 -13.52 5.21 28.72
N ARG A 101 -12.67 4.46 29.44
CA ARG A 101 -12.42 4.68 30.85
C ARG A 101 -11.72 5.99 31.13
N ILE A 102 -10.68 6.34 30.37
CA ILE A 102 -9.96 7.62 30.52
C ILE A 102 -10.90 8.79 30.30
N LEU A 103 -11.73 8.78 29.26
CA LEU A 103 -12.70 9.84 28.99
C LEU A 103 -13.82 9.90 30.06
N HIS A 104 -14.12 8.79 30.73
CA HIS A 104 -15.04 8.78 31.87
C HIS A 104 -14.40 9.36 33.16
N GLU A 105 -13.14 9.03 33.40
CA GLU A 105 -12.36 9.48 34.56
C GLU A 105 -11.97 10.97 34.43
N HIS A 106 -11.83 11.47 33.19
CA HIS A 106 -11.46 12.84 32.86
C HIS A 106 -12.52 13.50 31.94
N PRO A 107 -13.66 13.99 32.50
CA PRO A 107 -14.76 14.53 31.70
C PRO A 107 -14.43 15.82 30.92
N ASP A 108 -13.35 16.49 31.28
CA ASP A 108 -12.78 17.66 30.62
C ASP A 108 -11.99 17.33 29.35
N TRP A 109 -11.57 16.07 29.19
CA TRP A 109 -10.84 15.60 28.01
C TRP A 109 -11.80 15.29 26.85
N GLN A 110 -11.35 15.61 25.65
CA GLN A 110 -12.05 15.30 24.41
C GLN A 110 -11.29 14.22 23.63
N PRO A 111 -11.97 13.46 22.77
CA PRO A 111 -11.28 12.45 21.92
C PRO A 111 -10.11 13.00 21.10
N HIS A 112 -10.14 14.27 20.71
CA HIS A 112 -9.07 14.92 19.95
C HIS A 112 -7.82 15.25 20.79
N ASP A 113 -7.90 15.18 22.12
CA ASP A 113 -6.73 15.33 23.01
C ASP A 113 -5.90 14.03 23.07
N ILE A 114 -6.41 12.93 22.51
CA ILE A 114 -5.78 11.64 22.58
C ILE A 114 -5.22 11.24 21.22
N ALA A 115 -3.92 10.96 21.18
CA ALA A 115 -3.24 10.42 19.99
C ALA A 115 -2.88 8.94 20.20
N VAL A 116 -3.15 8.13 19.17
CA VAL A 116 -2.72 6.72 19.11
C VAL A 116 -1.69 6.60 17.99
N LEU A 117 -0.49 6.16 18.33
CA LEU A 117 0.63 6.03 17.39
C LEU A 117 0.98 4.56 17.19
N THR A 118 1.28 4.20 15.96
CA THR A 118 1.77 2.85 15.60
C THR A 118 2.88 2.97 14.56
N PRO A 119 3.94 2.15 14.65
CA PRO A 119 4.99 2.12 13.61
C PRO A 119 4.48 1.62 12.26
N ASN A 120 3.44 0.76 12.26
CA ASN A 120 2.82 0.24 11.06
C ASN A 120 1.30 0.08 11.30
N ILE A 121 0.50 0.83 10.56
CA ILE A 121 -0.97 0.81 10.65
C ILE A 121 -1.60 -0.39 9.91
N GLU A 122 -0.90 -0.99 8.96
CA GLU A 122 -1.46 -2.00 8.07
C GLU A 122 -2.04 -3.23 8.78
N PRO A 123 -1.38 -3.83 9.80
CA PRO A 123 -1.95 -4.97 10.55
C PRO A 123 -3.22 -4.63 11.34
N TYR A 124 -3.43 -3.36 11.66
CA TYR A 124 -4.56 -2.89 12.48
C TYR A 124 -5.72 -2.37 11.63
N SER A 125 -5.44 -1.83 10.45
CA SER A 125 -6.41 -1.17 9.57
C SER A 125 -7.71 -1.97 9.34
N PRO A 126 -7.70 -3.30 9.08
CA PRO A 126 -8.93 -4.08 8.88
C PRO A 126 -9.83 -4.15 10.10
N PHE A 127 -9.27 -3.96 11.30
CA PHE A 127 -9.98 -4.11 12.58
C PHE A 127 -10.43 -2.79 13.19
N ILE A 128 -9.87 -1.64 12.73
CA ILE A 128 -10.17 -0.34 13.33
C ILE A 128 -11.66 -0.02 13.20
N GLU A 129 -12.23 -0.14 12.02
CA GLU A 129 -13.65 0.13 11.80
C GLU A 129 -14.55 -0.85 12.53
N ALA A 130 -14.19 -2.14 12.57
CA ALA A 130 -14.94 -3.16 13.30
C ALA A 130 -14.97 -2.89 14.81
N VAL A 131 -13.90 -2.34 15.38
CA VAL A 131 -13.80 -2.06 16.82
C VAL A 131 -14.36 -0.69 17.17
N PHE A 132 -14.04 0.35 16.42
CA PHE A 132 -14.38 1.75 16.75
C PHE A 132 -15.62 2.27 16.02
N GLY A 133 -15.92 1.78 14.80
CA GLY A 133 -16.99 2.28 13.95
C GLY A 133 -18.41 1.87 14.39
N GLN A 134 -18.55 0.82 15.20
CA GLN A 134 -19.87 0.34 15.61
C GLN A 134 -20.18 0.71 17.06
N ALA A 135 -21.32 1.37 17.26
CA ALA A 135 -21.98 1.49 18.57
C ALA A 135 -22.68 0.15 18.88
N GLN A 136 -21.99 -0.81 19.50
CA GLN A 136 -22.61 -2.05 19.93
C GLN A 136 -23.31 -1.85 21.28
N GLY A 137 -24.62 -2.13 21.33
CA GLY A 137 -25.35 -2.27 22.58
C GLY A 137 -25.52 -1.01 23.43
N GLY A 138 -25.63 0.18 22.82
CA GLY A 138 -25.82 1.43 23.55
C GLY A 138 -24.51 2.07 24.06
N ALA A 139 -23.38 1.48 23.78
CA ALA A 139 -22.08 2.10 24.04
C ALA A 139 -21.85 3.30 23.09
N GLN A 140 -21.38 4.41 23.64
CA GLN A 140 -21.08 5.61 22.87
C GLN A 140 -20.00 5.31 21.83
N ALA A 141 -20.25 5.65 20.55
CA ALA A 141 -19.25 5.56 19.51
C ALA A 141 -18.13 6.56 19.81
N LEU A 142 -16.88 6.10 19.82
CA LEU A 142 -15.73 7.00 19.92
C LEU A 142 -15.43 7.56 18.53
N PRO A 143 -15.51 8.88 18.32
CA PRO A 143 -15.05 9.46 17.07
C PRO A 143 -13.54 9.25 16.93
N TYR A 144 -13.11 8.86 15.75
CA TYR A 144 -11.69 8.63 15.44
C TYR A 144 -11.35 9.11 14.04
N SER A 145 -10.09 9.42 13.84
CA SER A 145 -9.50 9.73 12.53
C SER A 145 -8.28 8.83 12.35
N VAL A 146 -8.11 8.25 11.18
CA VAL A 146 -6.96 7.40 10.86
C VAL A 146 -6.14 8.09 9.79
N SER A 147 -4.89 8.40 10.12
CA SER A 147 -3.88 8.89 9.19
C SER A 147 -3.07 7.71 8.63
N ASP A 148 -2.35 7.95 7.53
CA ASP A 148 -1.38 7.02 6.93
C ASP A 148 -1.94 5.68 6.41
N VAL A 149 -3.25 5.48 6.40
CA VAL A 149 -3.85 4.41 5.61
C VAL A 149 -3.80 4.84 4.15
N LYS A 150 -3.09 4.08 3.31
CA LYS A 150 -3.03 4.35 1.88
C LYS A 150 -4.44 4.57 1.34
N LEU A 151 -4.67 5.72 0.73
CA LEU A 151 -5.97 6.10 0.16
C LEU A 151 -6.43 5.04 -0.85
N SER A 152 -5.49 4.44 -1.57
CA SER A 152 -5.73 3.35 -2.52
C SER A 152 -6.50 2.18 -1.92
N ARG A 153 -6.27 1.80 -0.66
CA ARG A 153 -7.01 0.69 -0.01
C ARG A 153 -8.46 1.02 0.33
N ARG A 154 -8.81 2.30 0.43
CA ARG A 154 -10.19 2.75 0.69
C ARG A 154 -10.98 3.01 -0.60
N GLN A 155 -10.30 3.09 -1.73
CA GLN A 155 -10.89 3.43 -3.01
C GLN A 155 -10.50 2.39 -4.06
N PRO A 156 -11.47 1.58 -4.53
CA PRO A 156 -11.21 0.48 -5.45
C PRO A 156 -10.42 0.88 -6.70
N LEU A 157 -10.72 2.06 -7.27
CA LEU A 157 -10.01 2.56 -8.46
C LEU A 157 -8.52 2.81 -8.20
N LEU A 158 -8.19 3.50 -7.09
CA LEU A 158 -6.79 3.79 -6.77
C LEU A 158 -6.02 2.52 -6.39
N TYR A 159 -6.68 1.57 -5.73
CA TYR A 159 -6.09 0.27 -5.44
C TYR A 159 -5.80 -0.54 -6.70
N ALA A 160 -6.77 -0.62 -7.62
CA ALA A 160 -6.58 -1.30 -8.90
C ALA A 160 -5.51 -0.62 -9.77
N LEU A 161 -5.40 0.71 -9.70
CA LEU A 161 -4.33 1.45 -10.36
C LEU A 161 -2.96 1.09 -9.76
N GLU A 162 -2.80 1.11 -8.44
CA GLU A 162 -1.56 0.70 -7.75
C GLU A 162 -1.16 -0.73 -8.15
N GLN A 163 -2.11 -1.67 -8.10
CA GLN A 163 -1.86 -3.05 -8.56
C GLN A 163 -1.42 -3.13 -10.03
N THR A 164 -2.01 -2.29 -10.90
CA THR A 164 -1.65 -2.28 -12.31
C THR A 164 -0.23 -1.73 -12.52
N LEU A 165 0.15 -0.68 -11.80
CA LEU A 165 1.51 -0.13 -11.87
C LEU A 165 2.54 -1.17 -11.40
N ASP A 166 2.28 -1.83 -10.27
CA ASP A 166 3.12 -2.92 -9.77
C ASP A 166 3.20 -4.10 -10.77
N LEU A 167 2.09 -4.38 -11.46
CA LEU A 167 2.03 -5.43 -12.48
C LEU A 167 2.86 -5.08 -13.71
N LEU A 168 2.83 -3.83 -14.17
CA LEU A 168 3.61 -3.36 -15.33
C LEU A 168 5.13 -3.45 -15.09
N GLU A 169 5.58 -3.32 -13.84
CA GLU A 169 6.98 -3.51 -13.45
C GLU A 169 7.34 -4.97 -13.19
N SER A 170 6.33 -5.85 -13.08
CA SER A 170 6.51 -7.26 -12.78
C SER A 170 6.78 -8.12 -14.03
N ARG A 171 6.77 -9.43 -13.83
CA ARG A 171 6.85 -10.43 -14.90
C ARG A 171 5.48 -10.95 -15.35
N PHE A 172 4.40 -10.33 -14.94
CA PHE A 172 3.02 -10.77 -15.20
C PHE A 172 2.77 -12.20 -14.70
N GLU A 173 3.19 -12.47 -13.48
CA GLU A 173 2.91 -13.71 -12.76
C GLU A 173 1.40 -13.88 -12.56
N VAL A 174 0.94 -15.14 -12.54
CA VAL A 174 -0.49 -15.46 -12.41
C VAL A 174 -1.09 -14.89 -11.13
N ASP A 175 -0.37 -14.97 -10.02
CA ASP A 175 -0.77 -14.45 -8.70
C ASP A 175 -0.91 -12.92 -8.64
N LYS A 176 -0.37 -12.20 -9.62
CA LYS A 176 -0.56 -10.74 -9.77
C LYS A 176 -1.62 -10.36 -10.80
N VAL A 177 -1.74 -11.13 -11.87
CA VAL A 177 -2.72 -10.87 -12.94
C VAL A 177 -4.14 -11.22 -12.49
N LEU A 178 -4.33 -12.33 -11.77
CA LEU A 178 -5.65 -12.78 -11.33
C LEU A 178 -6.33 -11.80 -10.36
N PRO A 179 -5.67 -11.27 -9.31
CA PRO A 179 -6.31 -10.27 -8.43
C PRO A 179 -6.74 -9.00 -9.16
N LEU A 180 -6.00 -8.59 -10.20
CA LEU A 180 -6.41 -7.46 -11.03
C LEU A 180 -7.65 -7.82 -11.88
N LEU A 181 -7.71 -9.01 -12.47
CA LEU A 181 -8.86 -9.51 -13.21
C LEU A 181 -10.12 -9.58 -12.34
N GLU A 182 -9.98 -9.99 -11.07
CA GLU A 182 -11.07 -10.08 -10.09
C GLU A 182 -11.63 -8.72 -9.65
N SER A 183 -10.92 -7.64 -9.94
CA SER A 183 -11.40 -6.28 -9.66
C SER A 183 -12.72 -6.01 -10.37
N GLY A 184 -13.72 -5.54 -9.63
CA GLY A 184 -15.02 -5.15 -10.22
C GLY A 184 -14.91 -4.12 -11.34
N LEU A 185 -13.89 -3.26 -11.30
CA LEU A 185 -13.60 -2.26 -12.35
C LEU A 185 -13.18 -2.92 -13.68
N VAL A 186 -12.35 -3.95 -13.59
CA VAL A 186 -11.86 -4.74 -14.74
C VAL A 186 -12.99 -5.63 -15.26
N LEU A 187 -13.70 -6.34 -14.39
CA LEU A 187 -14.84 -7.17 -14.78
C LEU A 187 -15.85 -6.36 -15.58
N ARG A 188 -16.28 -5.20 -15.07
CA ARG A 188 -17.20 -4.30 -15.79
C ARG A 188 -16.63 -3.85 -17.14
N ARG A 189 -15.35 -3.49 -17.20
CA ARG A 189 -14.71 -2.99 -18.42
C ARG A 189 -14.72 -4.00 -19.55
N PHE A 190 -14.48 -5.26 -19.24
CA PHE A 190 -14.42 -6.33 -20.23
C PHE A 190 -15.74 -7.11 -20.34
N GLY A 191 -16.78 -6.73 -19.59
CA GLY A 191 -18.08 -7.40 -19.60
C GLY A 191 -18.05 -8.80 -18.99
N LEU A 192 -17.07 -9.08 -18.13
CA LEU A 192 -16.99 -10.29 -17.31
C LEU A 192 -17.81 -10.14 -16.04
N THR A 193 -18.17 -11.25 -15.44
CA THR A 193 -18.91 -11.32 -14.18
C THR A 193 -18.15 -12.16 -13.15
N ALA A 194 -18.50 -12.04 -11.87
CA ALA A 194 -17.93 -12.88 -10.84
C ALA A 194 -18.16 -14.38 -11.07
N ASP A 195 -19.28 -14.74 -11.74
CA ASP A 195 -19.63 -16.12 -12.07
C ASP A 195 -18.71 -16.73 -13.16
N ASP A 196 -18.00 -15.89 -13.91
CA ASP A 196 -17.05 -16.32 -14.93
C ASP A 196 -15.65 -16.66 -14.34
N LEU A 197 -15.34 -16.13 -13.15
CA LEU A 197 -14.01 -16.28 -12.54
C LEU A 197 -13.62 -17.74 -12.27
N PRO A 198 -14.48 -18.61 -11.70
CA PRO A 198 -14.09 -20.02 -11.48
C PRO A 198 -13.66 -20.71 -12.76
N LEU A 199 -14.41 -20.51 -13.86
CA LEU A 199 -14.05 -21.06 -15.17
C LEU A 199 -12.68 -20.57 -15.66
N LEU A 200 -12.41 -19.26 -15.51
CA LEU A 200 -11.13 -18.70 -15.93
C LEU A 200 -9.98 -19.20 -15.08
N HIS A 201 -10.16 -19.33 -13.75
CA HIS A 201 -9.15 -19.89 -12.85
C HIS A 201 -8.81 -21.33 -13.20
N ASP A 202 -9.81 -22.19 -13.38
CA ASP A 202 -9.63 -23.58 -13.74
C ASP A 202 -8.92 -23.70 -15.09
N THR A 203 -9.36 -22.91 -16.08
CA THR A 203 -8.73 -22.88 -17.40
C THR A 203 -7.27 -22.44 -17.36
N ILE A 204 -6.94 -21.39 -16.62
CA ILE A 204 -5.56 -20.89 -16.47
C ILE A 204 -4.67 -21.94 -15.81
N ALA A 205 -5.19 -22.66 -14.80
CA ALA A 205 -4.50 -23.76 -14.16
C ALA A 205 -4.25 -24.93 -15.14
N GLU A 206 -5.26 -25.36 -15.92
CA GLU A 206 -5.13 -26.42 -16.94
C GLU A 206 -4.17 -26.04 -18.07
N LEU A 207 -4.15 -24.76 -18.46
CA LEU A 207 -3.23 -24.23 -19.46
C LEU A 207 -1.80 -24.08 -18.93
N ASN A 208 -1.60 -24.25 -17.61
CA ASN A 208 -0.32 -24.20 -16.93
C ASN A 208 0.43 -22.87 -17.18
N VAL A 209 -0.28 -21.76 -17.09
CA VAL A 209 0.33 -20.43 -17.17
C VAL A 209 1.12 -20.15 -15.90
N HIS A 210 2.32 -19.65 -16.02
CA HIS A 210 3.17 -19.27 -14.89
C HIS A 210 3.44 -17.77 -14.84
N TRP A 211 4.07 -17.24 -15.88
CA TRP A 211 4.42 -15.82 -15.99
C TRP A 211 4.83 -15.43 -17.43
N GLY A 212 4.85 -14.16 -17.69
CA GLY A 212 5.24 -13.57 -18.96
C GLY A 212 4.09 -13.42 -19.95
N LEU A 213 3.99 -12.24 -20.55
CA LEU A 213 2.99 -12.00 -21.60
C LEU A 213 3.26 -12.85 -22.81
N ASP A 214 4.54 -12.97 -23.20
CA ASP A 214 5.04 -13.76 -24.33
C ASP A 214 6.45 -14.30 -24.06
N GLY A 215 7.00 -15.04 -25.03
CA GLY A 215 8.35 -15.59 -24.97
C GLY A 215 9.44 -14.51 -24.97
N THR A 216 9.22 -13.37 -25.61
CA THR A 216 10.23 -12.32 -25.68
C THR A 216 10.51 -11.71 -24.30
N MET A 217 9.49 -11.59 -23.45
CA MET A 217 9.64 -11.17 -22.05
C MET A 217 10.50 -12.13 -21.24
N ARG A 218 10.53 -13.39 -21.61
CA ARG A 218 11.34 -14.44 -20.99
C ARG A 218 12.75 -14.58 -21.62
N GLY A 219 13.02 -13.87 -22.70
CA GLY A 219 14.23 -14.07 -23.52
C GLY A 219 14.24 -15.43 -24.24
N ALA A 220 13.05 -16.02 -24.45
CA ALA A 220 12.86 -17.30 -25.12
C ALA A 220 12.29 -17.12 -26.52
N ALA A 221 12.59 -18.11 -27.39
CA ALA A 221 12.05 -18.13 -28.74
C ALA A 221 10.62 -18.71 -28.83
N ASP A 222 10.16 -19.34 -27.75
CA ASP A 222 8.84 -19.94 -27.64
C ASP A 222 7.99 -19.23 -26.57
N ASN A 223 6.67 -19.47 -26.63
CA ASN A 223 5.69 -18.89 -25.69
C ASN A 223 5.32 -19.85 -24.55
N LEU A 224 6.12 -20.87 -24.23
CA LEU A 224 5.77 -21.88 -23.23
C LEU A 224 5.43 -21.24 -21.89
N PHE A 225 4.30 -21.64 -21.30
CA PHE A 225 3.81 -21.19 -19.98
C PHE A 225 3.48 -19.70 -19.85
N THR A 226 3.33 -19.00 -20.99
CA THR A 226 2.97 -17.58 -21.03
C THR A 226 1.47 -17.36 -21.28
N TRP A 227 1.00 -16.15 -21.04
CA TRP A 227 -0.35 -15.73 -21.38
C TRP A 227 -0.66 -15.84 -22.86
N GLN A 228 0.31 -15.54 -23.74
CA GLN A 228 0.17 -15.66 -25.18
C GLN A 228 -0.07 -17.13 -25.59
N GLN A 229 0.71 -18.08 -25.04
CA GLN A 229 0.49 -19.50 -25.31
C GLN A 229 -0.90 -19.95 -24.86
N ALA A 230 -1.37 -19.50 -23.70
CA ALA A 230 -2.70 -19.83 -23.21
C ALA A 230 -3.78 -19.41 -24.21
N LEU A 231 -3.71 -18.18 -24.72
CA LEU A 231 -4.64 -17.70 -25.73
C LEU A 231 -4.55 -18.48 -27.04
N GLU A 232 -3.34 -18.81 -27.49
CA GLU A 232 -3.11 -19.65 -28.68
C GLU A 232 -3.76 -21.03 -28.52
N ARG A 233 -3.56 -21.70 -27.37
CA ARG A 233 -4.15 -23.02 -27.07
C ARG A 233 -5.66 -22.99 -27.01
N ILE A 234 -6.26 -21.95 -26.44
CA ILE A 234 -7.70 -21.72 -26.40
C ILE A 234 -8.24 -21.58 -27.84
N VAL A 235 -7.65 -20.72 -28.66
CA VAL A 235 -8.08 -20.49 -30.04
C VAL A 235 -7.94 -21.77 -30.88
N LEU A 236 -6.83 -22.49 -30.76
CA LEU A 236 -6.61 -23.74 -31.48
C LEU A 236 -7.65 -24.80 -31.11
N GLY A 237 -8.06 -24.88 -29.83
CA GLY A 237 -9.08 -25.82 -29.39
C GLY A 237 -10.46 -25.59 -30.00
N TRP A 238 -10.74 -24.40 -30.50
CA TRP A 238 -11.98 -24.12 -31.23
C TRP A 238 -11.84 -24.30 -32.76
N MET A 239 -10.62 -24.15 -33.27
CA MET A 239 -10.37 -24.24 -34.71
C MET A 239 -10.06 -25.65 -35.18
N LEU A 240 -9.53 -26.50 -34.31
CA LEU A 240 -9.09 -27.85 -34.63
C LEU A 240 -10.06 -28.87 -34.04
N PRO A 241 -10.33 -29.98 -34.75
CA PRO A 241 -11.10 -31.07 -34.17
C PRO A 241 -10.34 -31.77 -33.04
N ASP A 242 -11.07 -32.31 -32.09
CA ASP A 242 -10.51 -33.14 -31.01
C ASP A 242 -10.32 -34.57 -31.52
N ASP A 243 -9.39 -34.76 -32.47
CA ASP A 243 -9.10 -36.04 -33.13
C ASP A 243 -7.77 -36.65 -32.67
N GLY A 244 -7.18 -36.06 -31.60
CA GLY A 244 -5.87 -36.51 -31.07
C GLY A 244 -4.69 -35.98 -31.88
N SER A 245 -4.90 -35.01 -32.81
CA SER A 245 -3.80 -34.33 -33.52
C SER A 245 -2.90 -33.61 -32.52
N PRO A 246 -1.62 -33.97 -32.40
CA PRO A 246 -0.88 -33.56 -31.20
C PRO A 246 -0.52 -32.09 -31.15
N LEU A 247 -0.14 -31.45 -32.26
CA LEU A 247 0.41 -30.11 -32.23
C LEU A 247 0.17 -29.37 -33.54
N TRP A 248 -0.19 -28.09 -33.44
CA TRP A 248 -0.11 -27.11 -34.53
C TRP A 248 1.04 -26.11 -34.25
N GLN A 249 2.07 -26.13 -35.08
CA GLN A 249 3.28 -25.30 -34.90
C GLN A 249 3.86 -25.38 -33.47
N ASN A 250 3.95 -26.58 -32.91
CA ASN A 250 4.39 -26.88 -31.55
C ASN A 250 3.44 -26.39 -30.41
N VAL A 251 2.23 -25.97 -30.73
CA VAL A 251 1.21 -25.61 -29.75
C VAL A 251 0.12 -26.65 -29.70
N SER A 252 -0.19 -27.18 -28.52
CA SER A 252 -1.29 -28.13 -28.31
C SER A 252 -2.62 -27.37 -28.17
N ALA A 253 -3.65 -27.83 -28.88
CA ALA A 253 -5.00 -27.34 -28.69
C ALA A 253 -5.49 -27.62 -27.26
N TRP A 254 -6.30 -26.72 -26.70
CA TRP A 254 -7.04 -26.95 -25.46
C TRP A 254 -8.53 -26.94 -25.78
N HIS A 255 -9.20 -28.08 -25.60
CA HIS A 255 -10.60 -28.28 -25.90
C HIS A 255 -11.45 -28.02 -24.64
N GLY A 256 -11.85 -26.76 -24.43
CA GLY A 256 -12.74 -26.35 -23.35
C GLY A 256 -14.21 -26.28 -23.76
N ASP A 257 -15.05 -25.71 -22.90
CA ASP A 257 -16.47 -25.55 -23.16
C ASP A 257 -16.74 -24.51 -24.27
N VAL A 258 -17.12 -25.00 -25.43
CA VAL A 258 -17.44 -24.20 -26.63
C VAL A 258 -18.55 -23.18 -26.37
N ASN A 259 -19.47 -23.45 -25.42
CA ASN A 259 -20.57 -22.56 -25.09
C ASN A 259 -20.11 -21.29 -24.34
N ARG A 260 -18.88 -21.24 -23.88
CA ARG A 260 -18.29 -20.12 -23.14
C ARG A 260 -17.28 -19.31 -23.95
N LEU A 261 -17.36 -19.40 -25.28
CA LEU A 261 -16.48 -18.68 -26.21
C LEU A 261 -16.46 -17.17 -25.97
N ASP A 262 -17.58 -16.59 -25.60
CA ASP A 262 -17.71 -15.18 -25.29
C ASP A 262 -16.87 -14.76 -24.06
N VAL A 263 -16.82 -15.58 -23.02
CA VAL A 263 -16.01 -15.35 -21.82
C VAL A 263 -14.51 -15.35 -22.16
N PHE A 264 -14.07 -16.35 -22.93
CA PHE A 264 -12.68 -16.44 -23.37
C PHE A 264 -12.28 -15.29 -24.32
N GLY A 265 -13.21 -14.82 -25.17
CA GLY A 265 -13.01 -13.64 -26.01
C GLY A 265 -12.80 -12.37 -25.19
N ARG A 266 -13.59 -12.17 -24.13
CA ARG A 266 -13.45 -11.04 -23.19
C ARG A 266 -12.16 -11.14 -22.36
N PHE A 267 -11.82 -12.33 -21.90
CA PHE A 267 -10.54 -12.58 -21.23
C PHE A 267 -9.35 -12.32 -22.16
N ALA A 268 -9.40 -12.76 -23.41
CA ALA A 268 -8.36 -12.47 -24.39
C ALA A 268 -8.22 -10.95 -24.66
N ALA A 269 -9.32 -10.20 -24.66
CA ALA A 269 -9.28 -8.74 -24.76
C ALA A 269 -8.55 -8.10 -23.57
N PHE A 270 -8.78 -8.59 -22.35
CA PHE A 270 -8.06 -8.16 -21.15
C PHE A 270 -6.56 -8.40 -21.27
N ILE A 271 -6.12 -9.62 -21.56
CA ILE A 271 -4.70 -9.96 -21.71
C ILE A 271 -4.03 -9.16 -22.83
N ARG A 272 -4.70 -8.95 -23.97
CA ARG A 272 -4.18 -8.12 -25.07
C ARG A 272 -4.04 -6.64 -24.66
N THR A 273 -4.97 -6.13 -23.85
CA THR A 273 -4.88 -4.77 -23.31
C THR A 273 -3.67 -4.63 -22.39
N LEU A 274 -3.44 -5.60 -21.50
CA LEU A 274 -2.24 -5.62 -20.66
C LEU A 274 -0.95 -5.67 -21.51
N SER A 275 -0.93 -6.50 -22.56
CA SER A 275 0.25 -6.61 -23.45
C SER A 275 0.54 -5.29 -24.18
N ARG A 276 -0.48 -4.59 -24.66
CA ARG A 276 -0.34 -3.28 -25.28
C ARG A 276 0.20 -2.25 -24.30
N LEU A 277 -0.40 -2.15 -23.11
CA LEU A 277 0.06 -1.22 -22.07
C LEU A 277 1.50 -1.51 -21.67
N ALA A 278 1.86 -2.76 -21.42
CA ALA A 278 3.24 -3.14 -21.08
C ALA A 278 4.26 -2.75 -22.17
N ALA A 279 3.87 -2.86 -23.44
CA ALA A 279 4.73 -2.46 -24.56
C ALA A 279 4.91 -0.93 -24.64
N GLU A 280 3.87 -0.15 -24.34
CA GLU A 280 3.94 1.32 -24.31
C GLU A 280 4.71 1.85 -23.10
N TRP A 281 4.52 1.26 -21.91
CA TRP A 281 5.14 1.69 -20.66
C TRP A 281 6.66 1.45 -20.60
N ARG A 282 7.20 0.60 -21.47
CA ARG A 282 8.66 0.37 -21.59
C ARG A 282 9.39 1.38 -22.46
N LYS A 283 8.66 2.27 -23.12
CA LYS A 283 9.27 3.27 -24.00
C LYS A 283 9.54 4.54 -23.19
N PRO A 284 10.72 5.13 -23.28
CA PRO A 284 10.97 6.46 -22.70
C PRO A 284 9.97 7.49 -23.26
N ALA A 285 9.50 8.39 -22.43
CA ALA A 285 8.51 9.39 -22.82
C ALA A 285 8.69 10.70 -22.07
N SER A 286 8.18 11.79 -22.62
CA SER A 286 8.08 13.08 -21.95
C SER A 286 7.07 13.04 -20.80
N ALA A 287 7.09 14.03 -19.92
CA ALA A 287 6.13 14.15 -18.83
C ALA A 287 4.68 14.25 -19.35
N GLU A 288 4.46 14.94 -20.46
CA GLU A 288 3.15 15.04 -21.10
C GLU A 288 2.67 13.68 -21.63
N GLU A 289 3.53 12.95 -22.34
CA GLU A 289 3.22 11.62 -22.84
C GLU A 289 2.95 10.62 -21.70
N TRP A 290 3.68 10.72 -20.59
CA TRP A 290 3.40 9.89 -19.40
C TRP A 290 2.02 10.17 -18.81
N THR A 291 1.60 11.43 -18.78
CA THR A 291 0.24 11.79 -18.33
C THR A 291 -0.83 11.14 -19.22
N GLU A 292 -0.63 11.18 -20.55
CA GLU A 292 -1.53 10.53 -21.51
C GLU A 292 -1.55 9.00 -21.33
N ARG A 293 -0.40 8.37 -21.09
CA ARG A 293 -0.32 6.93 -20.80
C ARG A 293 -1.06 6.56 -19.53
N CYS A 294 -0.96 7.36 -18.48
CA CYS A 294 -1.72 7.14 -17.23
C CYS A 294 -3.23 7.22 -17.48
N ARG A 295 -3.70 8.16 -18.28
CA ARG A 295 -5.11 8.26 -18.68
C ARG A 295 -5.55 7.09 -19.55
N ASP A 296 -4.75 6.70 -20.55
CA ASP A 296 -5.03 5.55 -21.40
C ASP A 296 -5.11 4.25 -20.58
N LEU A 297 -4.24 4.07 -19.58
CA LEU A 297 -4.29 2.94 -18.67
C LEU A 297 -5.66 2.85 -17.97
N VAL A 298 -6.09 3.94 -17.32
CA VAL A 298 -7.38 3.98 -16.61
C VAL A 298 -8.53 3.72 -17.57
N GLN A 299 -8.57 4.38 -18.74
CA GLN A 299 -9.65 4.23 -19.71
C GLN A 299 -9.69 2.85 -20.37
N SER A 300 -8.51 2.22 -20.54
CA SER A 300 -8.42 0.91 -21.21
C SER A 300 -8.73 -0.26 -20.29
N LEU A 301 -8.35 -0.20 -19.01
CA LEU A 301 -8.50 -1.31 -18.07
C LEU A 301 -9.70 -1.21 -17.16
N PHE A 302 -10.19 0.00 -16.86
CA PHE A 302 -11.21 0.20 -15.85
C PHE A 302 -12.52 0.78 -16.44
N LEU A 303 -13.63 0.41 -15.81
CA LEU A 303 -14.92 1.08 -15.99
C LEU A 303 -15.40 1.57 -14.62
N PRO A 304 -15.01 2.79 -14.21
CA PRO A 304 -15.44 3.41 -12.96
C PRO A 304 -16.97 3.62 -12.95
N ASP A 305 -17.57 3.50 -11.77
CA ASP A 305 -18.98 3.84 -11.55
C ASP A 305 -19.15 5.16 -10.78
N ALA A 306 -20.35 5.41 -10.26
CA ALA A 306 -20.65 6.64 -9.53
C ALA A 306 -19.85 6.77 -8.23
N ASP A 307 -19.53 5.66 -7.56
CA ASP A 307 -18.79 5.65 -6.30
C ASP A 307 -17.28 5.92 -6.51
N ASP A 308 -16.79 5.64 -7.73
CA ASP A 308 -15.40 5.85 -8.10
C ASP A 308 -15.08 7.30 -8.54
N GLN A 309 -16.08 8.18 -8.69
CA GLN A 309 -15.91 9.54 -9.24
C GLN A 309 -14.92 10.40 -8.43
N TYR A 310 -14.97 10.28 -7.11
CA TYR A 310 -14.04 11.01 -6.24
C TYR A 310 -12.58 10.54 -6.48
N ALA A 311 -12.37 9.25 -6.59
CA ALA A 311 -11.05 8.67 -6.87
C ALA A 311 -10.52 9.11 -8.25
N LEU A 312 -11.40 9.13 -9.26
CA LEU A 312 -11.06 9.60 -10.59
C LEU A 312 -10.66 11.08 -10.57
N GLN A 313 -11.40 11.91 -9.83
CA GLN A 313 -11.05 13.33 -9.67
C GLN A 313 -9.69 13.50 -8.97
N GLN A 314 -9.40 12.74 -7.92
CA GLN A 314 -8.11 12.77 -7.23
C GLN A 314 -6.97 12.36 -8.16
N PHE A 315 -7.18 11.34 -8.97
CA PHE A 315 -6.22 10.90 -9.98
C PHE A 315 -5.92 12.01 -11.00
N GLU A 316 -6.94 12.65 -11.58
CA GLU A 316 -6.75 13.75 -12.55
C GLU A 316 -6.08 14.97 -11.91
N GLN A 317 -6.41 15.30 -10.66
CA GLN A 317 -5.74 16.39 -9.92
C GLN A 317 -4.25 16.07 -9.69
N ALA A 318 -3.91 14.82 -9.35
CA ALA A 318 -2.53 14.41 -9.19
C ALA A 318 -1.72 14.52 -10.50
N LEU A 319 -2.31 14.12 -11.62
CA LEU A 319 -1.70 14.27 -12.95
C LEU A 319 -1.50 15.75 -13.33
N ALA A 320 -2.49 16.60 -13.10
CA ALA A 320 -2.40 18.03 -13.38
C ALA A 320 -1.30 18.69 -12.54
N LYS A 321 -1.25 18.38 -11.24
CA LYS A 321 -0.21 18.87 -10.33
C LYS A 321 1.18 18.44 -10.80
N TRP A 322 1.34 17.18 -11.17
CA TRP A 322 2.62 16.68 -11.68
C TRP A 322 3.07 17.39 -12.96
N GLN A 323 2.14 17.70 -13.89
CA GLN A 323 2.44 18.51 -15.08
C GLN A 323 2.87 19.94 -14.74
N GLU A 324 2.19 20.58 -13.77
CA GLU A 324 2.57 21.93 -13.31
C GLU A 324 3.98 21.93 -12.68
N GLU A 325 4.26 20.96 -11.82
CA GLU A 325 5.57 20.84 -11.14
C GLU A 325 6.70 20.57 -12.14
N THR A 326 6.49 19.71 -13.15
CA THR A 326 7.49 19.45 -14.20
C THR A 326 7.71 20.68 -15.09
N ALA A 327 6.66 21.44 -15.39
CA ALA A 327 6.77 22.68 -16.16
C ALA A 327 7.51 23.76 -15.35
N LEU A 328 7.21 23.93 -14.05
CA LEU A 328 7.92 24.84 -13.16
C LEU A 328 9.41 24.50 -13.01
N ALA A 329 9.73 23.21 -12.95
CA ALA A 329 11.12 22.73 -12.93
C ALA A 329 11.86 22.90 -14.27
N GLY A 330 11.19 23.31 -15.33
CA GLY A 330 11.77 23.42 -16.68
C GLY A 330 12.25 22.09 -17.25
N PHE A 331 11.67 20.96 -16.78
CA PHE A 331 12.07 19.63 -17.23
C PHE A 331 11.57 19.38 -18.67
N SER A 332 12.50 19.18 -19.59
CA SER A 332 12.22 18.88 -21.01
C SER A 332 12.79 17.54 -21.48
N GLY A 333 13.27 16.72 -20.54
CA GLY A 333 13.83 15.40 -20.83
C GLY A 333 12.76 14.32 -21.01
N THR A 334 13.22 13.11 -21.36
CA THR A 334 12.40 11.91 -21.32
C THR A 334 12.65 11.13 -20.03
N LEU A 335 11.59 10.57 -19.46
CA LEU A 335 11.62 9.64 -18.35
C LEU A 335 11.62 8.21 -18.91
N PRO A 336 12.31 7.27 -18.22
CA PRO A 336 12.38 5.87 -18.66
C PRO A 336 11.04 5.17 -18.58
#